data_5f2478a25682218b9acef02f68f234b3
#
_entry.id   5f2478a25682218b9acef02f68f234b3
#
_cell.length_a   1.000
_cell.length_b   1.000
_cell.length_c   1.000
_cell.angle_alpha   90.00
_cell.angle_beta   90.00
_cell.angle_gamma   90.00
#
_symmetry.space_group_name_H-M   'P 1'
#
loop_
_entity.id
_entity.type
_entity.pdbx_description
1 polymer ?
#
loop_
_entity_poly.entity_id
_entity_poly.type
_entity_poly.pdbx_seq_one_letter_code
_entity_poly.pdbx_strand_id
1 'polypeptide(L)'
;LMPGEFLSIVGPSGCGKSTLLNLIAGLLTPEHGSITLGGRPVSSGSAAVGYMLQKDHLLEWRSIYKNILLGLEIRKELTPEKLAHAEALLQTYGLDRFRDARPSQLSGGMRQRAALIRTLVLEPELLLLDEPFSALDYQTRLNVSDDIGKILKSSGKPAILVTHDISEAISMADRV
;
A
#
# COMPACT_ATOMS: atom_id res chain seq x y z
N LEU A 1 12.26 -7.98 9.81
CA LEU A 1 11.00 -8.41 9.23
C LEU A 1 11.19 -9.76 8.56
N MET A 2 10.38 -10.74 8.88
CA MET A 2 10.43 -12.08 8.29
C MET A 2 9.59 -12.14 7.01
N PRO A 3 9.86 -13.11 6.11
CA PRO A 3 8.99 -13.32 4.95
C PRO A 3 7.52 -13.55 5.35
N GLY A 4 6.60 -12.83 4.76
CA GLY A 4 5.17 -12.90 5.06
C GLY A 4 4.73 -12.25 6.38
N GLU A 5 5.66 -11.72 7.17
CA GLU A 5 5.36 -11.06 8.45
C GLU A 5 4.70 -9.69 8.22
N PHE A 6 3.64 -9.42 8.97
CA PHE A 6 3.00 -8.12 9.05
C PHE A 6 3.41 -7.43 10.37
N LEU A 7 4.27 -6.41 10.28
CA LEU A 7 4.73 -5.61 11.41
C LEU A 7 3.96 -4.28 11.48
N SER A 8 3.51 -3.90 12.66
CA SER A 8 3.00 -2.55 12.90
C SER A 8 3.95 -1.73 13.75
N ILE A 9 4.10 -0.45 13.39
CA ILE A 9 4.88 0.54 14.15
C ILE A 9 3.91 1.61 14.64
N VAL A 10 3.76 1.69 15.95
CA VAL A 10 2.84 2.64 16.60
C VAL A 10 3.63 3.73 17.31
N GLY A 11 3.11 4.94 17.27
CA GLY A 11 3.70 6.07 18.00
C GLY A 11 3.00 7.40 17.70
N PRO A 12 3.27 8.44 18.50
CA PRO A 12 2.67 9.76 18.30
C PRO A 12 3.07 10.39 16.97
N SER A 13 2.28 11.36 16.51
CA SER A 13 2.62 12.15 15.32
C SER A 13 3.96 12.87 15.50
N GLY A 14 4.77 12.91 14.45
CA GLY A 14 6.07 13.59 14.45
C GLY A 14 7.23 12.80 15.05
N CYS A 15 7.04 11.56 15.57
CA CYS A 15 8.15 10.77 16.14
C CYS A 15 9.07 10.09 15.12
N GLY A 16 8.86 10.32 13.81
CA GLY A 16 9.78 9.83 12.77
C GLY A 16 9.29 8.56 12.03
N LYS A 17 8.06 8.10 12.23
CA LYS A 17 7.53 6.88 11.57
C LYS A 17 7.58 6.95 10.03
N SER A 18 7.07 8.03 9.45
CA SER A 18 7.12 8.24 7.99
C SER A 18 8.55 8.43 7.49
N THR A 19 9.43 9.03 8.30
CA THR A 19 10.87 9.13 7.98
C THR A 19 11.50 7.74 7.88
N LEU A 20 11.17 6.84 8.81
CA LEU A 20 11.62 5.45 8.76
C LEU A 20 11.10 4.74 7.51
N LEU A 21 9.81 4.89 7.15
CA LEU A 21 9.28 4.32 5.92
C LEU A 21 9.99 4.88 4.68
N ASN A 22 10.29 6.18 4.64
CA ASN A 22 11.02 6.80 3.54
C ASN A 22 12.46 6.26 3.41
N LEU A 23 13.14 5.98 4.52
CA LEU A 23 14.44 5.31 4.53
C LEU A 23 14.32 3.87 3.98
N ILE A 24 13.32 3.11 4.43
CA ILE A 24 13.08 1.73 3.95
C ILE A 24 12.67 1.72 2.47
N ALA A 25 11.93 2.73 2.00
CA ALA A 25 11.59 2.89 0.58
C ALA A 25 12.77 3.35 -0.30
N GLY A 26 13.91 3.73 0.32
CA GLY A 26 15.06 4.29 -0.40
C GLY A 26 14.83 5.71 -0.90
N LEU A 27 13.80 6.41 -0.41
CA LEU A 27 13.55 7.83 -0.73
C LEU A 27 14.48 8.77 0.05
N LEU A 28 14.99 8.28 1.18
CA LEU A 28 16.03 8.94 1.99
C LEU A 28 17.20 7.97 2.17
N THR A 29 18.40 8.53 2.31
CA THR A 29 19.61 7.77 2.61
C THR A 29 19.90 7.86 4.11
N PRO A 30 20.15 6.73 4.81
CA PRO A 30 20.52 6.77 6.21
C PRO A 30 21.90 7.44 6.40
N GLU A 31 22.05 8.24 7.44
CA GLU A 31 23.33 8.88 7.78
C GLU A 31 24.38 7.83 8.21
N HIS A 32 23.93 6.78 8.91
CA HIS A 32 24.75 5.68 9.37
C HIS A 32 24.01 4.34 9.20
N GLY A 33 24.75 3.26 9.01
CA GLY A 33 24.20 1.92 8.83
C GLY A 33 23.74 1.64 7.41
N SER A 34 22.96 0.57 7.23
CA SER A 34 22.44 0.14 5.94
C SER A 34 21.08 -0.53 6.09
N ILE A 35 20.27 -0.45 5.03
CA ILE A 35 18.97 -1.12 4.93
C ILE A 35 19.05 -2.09 3.77
N THR A 36 18.66 -3.35 4.02
CA THR A 36 18.67 -4.39 3.01
C THR A 36 17.29 -5.04 2.89
N LEU A 37 16.90 -5.42 1.68
CA LEU A 37 15.71 -6.21 1.37
C LEU A 37 16.16 -7.45 0.58
N GLY A 38 15.87 -8.64 1.10
CA GLY A 38 16.34 -9.90 0.50
C GLY A 38 17.87 -9.97 0.36
N GLY A 39 18.63 -9.39 1.31
CA GLY A 39 20.10 -9.31 1.27
C GLY A 39 20.67 -8.26 0.31
N ARG A 40 19.85 -7.55 -0.45
CA ARG A 40 20.25 -6.50 -1.38
C ARG A 40 20.08 -5.12 -0.74
N PRO A 41 21.04 -4.19 -0.85
CA PRO A 41 20.86 -2.83 -0.37
C PRO A 41 19.65 -2.17 -1.04
N VAL A 42 18.84 -1.46 -0.25
CA VAL A 42 17.75 -0.66 -0.78
C VAL A 42 18.32 0.61 -1.42
N SER A 43 17.90 0.89 -2.64
CA SER A 43 18.28 2.09 -3.39
C SER A 43 17.05 2.86 -3.85
N SER A 44 17.21 4.15 -4.14
CA SER A 44 16.14 4.99 -4.66
C SER A 44 15.54 4.40 -5.93
N GLY A 45 14.20 4.36 -5.98
CA GLY A 45 13.46 3.81 -7.12
C GLY A 45 13.43 2.28 -7.18
N SER A 46 13.77 1.59 -6.10
CA SER A 46 13.67 0.13 -6.04
C SER A 46 12.25 -0.33 -6.35
N ALA A 47 12.11 -1.14 -7.41
CA ALA A 47 10.85 -1.77 -7.78
C ALA A 47 10.33 -2.77 -6.73
N ALA A 48 11.20 -3.16 -5.79
CA ALA A 48 10.92 -4.16 -4.77
C ALA A 48 10.01 -3.66 -3.64
N VAL A 49 9.89 -2.33 -3.47
CA VAL A 49 9.08 -1.73 -2.40
C VAL A 49 7.82 -1.10 -2.97
N GLY A 50 6.67 -1.52 -2.47
CA GLY A 50 5.38 -0.88 -2.70
C GLY A 50 5.06 0.07 -1.55
N TYR A 51 4.83 1.35 -1.83
CA TYR A 51 4.58 2.35 -0.80
C TYR A 51 3.18 2.96 -0.97
N MET A 52 2.32 2.70 0.00
CA MET A 52 1.01 3.34 0.14
C MET A 52 1.13 4.50 1.11
N LEU A 53 0.98 5.71 0.61
CA LEU A 53 1.08 6.96 1.37
C LEU A 53 -0.22 7.21 2.16
N GLN A 54 -0.16 8.12 3.13
CA GLN A 54 -1.27 8.50 4.01
C GLN A 54 -2.55 8.92 3.25
N LYS A 55 -2.41 9.60 2.12
CA LYS A 55 -3.53 9.90 1.21
C LYS A 55 -3.52 8.92 0.05
N ASP A 56 -4.68 8.69 -0.55
CA ASP A 56 -4.81 7.79 -1.70
C ASP A 56 -4.03 8.24 -2.94
N HIS A 57 -3.81 9.55 -3.11
CA HIS A 57 -3.10 10.16 -4.25
C HIS A 57 -3.55 9.60 -5.61
N LEU A 58 -4.84 9.31 -5.75
CA LEU A 58 -5.42 8.96 -7.03
C LEU A 58 -5.51 10.21 -7.90
N LEU A 59 -5.19 10.06 -9.18
CA LEU A 59 -5.26 11.14 -10.15
C LEU A 59 -6.72 11.37 -10.55
N GLU A 60 -7.31 12.51 -10.18
CA GLU A 60 -8.73 12.81 -10.36
C GLU A 60 -9.18 12.84 -11.83
N TRP A 61 -8.26 13.11 -12.77
CA TRP A 61 -8.53 13.14 -14.21
C TRP A 61 -8.43 11.78 -14.90
N ARG A 62 -8.04 10.71 -14.15
CA ARG A 62 -7.93 9.34 -14.64
C ARG A 62 -9.04 8.47 -14.06
N SER A 63 -9.45 7.45 -14.82
CA SER A 63 -10.33 6.41 -14.26
C SER A 63 -9.60 5.59 -13.19
N ILE A 64 -10.34 4.86 -12.37
CA ILE A 64 -9.76 3.97 -11.34
C ILE A 64 -8.83 2.94 -11.99
N TYR A 65 -9.24 2.32 -13.08
CA TYR A 65 -8.38 1.37 -13.80
C TYR A 65 -7.07 2.00 -14.27
N LYS A 66 -7.14 3.18 -14.88
CA LYS A 66 -5.93 3.91 -15.30
C LYS A 66 -5.06 4.37 -14.13
N ASN A 67 -5.64 4.64 -12.97
CA ASN A 67 -4.88 4.91 -11.75
C ASN A 67 -4.13 3.66 -11.29
N ILE A 68 -4.78 2.49 -11.30
CA ILE A 68 -4.17 1.21 -10.92
C ILE A 68 -2.99 0.88 -11.85
N LEU A 69 -3.16 1.06 -13.15
CA LEU A 69 -2.13 0.76 -14.14
C LEU A 69 -0.97 1.77 -14.18
N LEU A 70 -1.06 2.91 -13.47
CA LEU A 70 -0.10 4.00 -13.57
C LEU A 70 1.35 3.56 -13.38
N GLY A 71 1.62 2.73 -12.38
CA GLY A 71 2.98 2.24 -12.11
C GLY A 71 3.51 1.33 -13.23
N LEU A 72 2.65 0.49 -13.80
CA LEU A 72 2.99 -0.36 -14.94
C LEU A 72 3.25 0.46 -16.22
N GLU A 73 2.46 1.53 -16.44
CA GLU A 73 2.69 2.46 -17.54
C GLU A 73 4.06 3.14 -17.43
N ILE A 74 4.40 3.66 -16.23
CA ILE A 74 5.69 4.33 -15.99
C ILE A 74 6.87 3.37 -16.23
N ARG A 75 6.72 2.11 -15.80
CA ARG A 75 7.74 1.07 -15.97
C ARG A 75 7.76 0.47 -17.39
N LYS A 76 6.79 0.81 -18.24
CA LYS A 76 6.58 0.21 -19.57
C LYS A 76 6.37 -1.31 -19.52
N GLU A 77 5.64 -1.76 -18.51
CA GLU A 77 5.39 -3.17 -18.20
C GLU A 77 3.92 -3.57 -18.40
N LEU A 78 3.19 -2.93 -19.31
CA LEU A 78 1.80 -3.27 -19.65
C LEU A 78 1.75 -4.55 -20.50
N THR A 79 2.05 -5.69 -19.89
CA THR A 79 1.94 -6.99 -20.56
C THR A 79 0.52 -7.57 -20.36
N PRO A 80 0.06 -8.48 -21.25
CA PRO A 80 -1.24 -9.14 -21.10
C PRO A 80 -1.42 -9.80 -19.72
N GLU A 81 -0.36 -10.41 -19.17
CA GLU A 81 -0.38 -11.07 -17.85
C GLU A 81 -0.60 -10.06 -16.73
N LYS A 82 0.10 -8.92 -16.75
CA LYS A 82 -0.07 -7.85 -15.75
C LYS A 82 -1.41 -7.15 -15.85
N LEU A 83 -1.95 -7.00 -17.06
CA LEU A 83 -3.31 -6.49 -17.25
C LEU A 83 -4.35 -7.47 -16.70
N ALA A 84 -4.21 -8.77 -16.96
CA ALA A 84 -5.08 -9.79 -16.38
C ALA A 84 -4.99 -9.83 -14.85
N HIS A 85 -3.78 -9.65 -14.29
CA HIS A 85 -3.59 -9.54 -12.85
C HIS A 85 -4.29 -8.30 -12.25
N ALA A 86 -4.20 -7.15 -12.92
CA ALA A 86 -4.92 -5.94 -12.50
C ALA A 86 -6.43 -6.12 -12.50
N GLU A 87 -7.00 -6.79 -13.52
CA GLU A 87 -8.43 -7.12 -13.58
C GLU A 87 -8.83 -8.08 -12.43
N ALA A 88 -8.03 -9.11 -12.16
CA ALA A 88 -8.27 -10.03 -11.06
C ALA A 88 -8.26 -9.32 -9.70
N LEU A 89 -7.34 -8.40 -9.48
CA LEU A 89 -7.31 -7.57 -8.28
C LEU A 89 -8.56 -6.68 -8.16
N LEU A 90 -9.00 -6.04 -9.24
CA LEU A 90 -10.23 -5.25 -9.25
C LEU A 90 -11.45 -6.08 -8.83
N GLN A 91 -11.59 -7.29 -9.37
CA GLN A 91 -12.67 -8.21 -9.03
C GLN A 91 -12.58 -8.65 -7.57
N THR A 92 -11.40 -9.13 -7.15
CA THR A 92 -11.17 -9.61 -5.78
C THR A 92 -11.52 -8.55 -4.73
N TYR A 93 -11.25 -7.29 -5.03
CA TYR A 93 -11.46 -6.18 -4.09
C TYR A 93 -12.75 -5.38 -4.35
N GLY A 94 -13.65 -5.91 -5.21
CA GLY A 94 -14.99 -5.39 -5.44
C GLY A 94 -15.03 -4.01 -6.10
N LEU A 95 -14.04 -3.71 -6.94
CA LEU A 95 -13.96 -2.46 -7.69
C LEU A 95 -14.16 -2.63 -9.21
N ASP A 96 -14.47 -3.83 -9.67
CA ASP A 96 -14.69 -4.16 -11.09
C ASP A 96 -15.73 -3.25 -11.75
N ARG A 97 -16.86 -2.99 -11.07
CA ARG A 97 -17.93 -2.11 -11.56
C ARG A 97 -17.56 -0.63 -11.60
N PHE A 98 -16.49 -0.25 -10.92
CA PHE A 98 -16.00 1.12 -10.81
C PHE A 98 -14.73 1.37 -11.64
N ARG A 99 -14.33 0.42 -12.51
CA ARG A 99 -13.10 0.52 -13.30
C ARG A 99 -12.98 1.80 -14.11
N ASP A 100 -14.11 2.27 -14.69
CA ASP A 100 -14.16 3.46 -15.54
C ASP A 100 -14.60 4.71 -14.76
N ALA A 101 -14.96 4.57 -13.49
CA ALA A 101 -15.28 5.68 -12.61
C ALA A 101 -14.04 6.54 -12.29
N ARG A 102 -14.27 7.78 -11.90
CA ARG A 102 -13.22 8.69 -11.40
C ARG A 102 -13.14 8.63 -9.87
N PRO A 103 -12.00 8.99 -9.25
CA PRO A 103 -11.85 8.99 -7.79
C PRO A 103 -12.95 9.73 -7.05
N SER A 104 -13.41 10.88 -7.58
CA SER A 104 -14.51 11.68 -7.00
C SER A 104 -15.86 10.95 -6.91
N GLN A 105 -16.04 9.85 -7.64
CA GLN A 105 -17.26 9.04 -7.65
C GLN A 105 -17.21 7.87 -6.64
N LEU A 106 -16.09 7.69 -5.94
CA LEU A 106 -15.86 6.61 -5.00
C LEU A 106 -15.96 7.09 -3.54
N SER A 107 -16.39 6.20 -2.65
CA SER A 107 -16.27 6.44 -1.21
C SER A 107 -14.80 6.44 -0.76
N GLY A 108 -14.51 6.99 0.41
CA GLY A 108 -13.15 7.02 0.97
C GLY A 108 -12.52 5.63 1.04
N GLY A 109 -13.27 4.62 1.55
CA GLY A 109 -12.79 3.24 1.62
C GLY A 109 -12.54 2.61 0.24
N MET A 110 -13.37 2.92 -0.75
CA MET A 110 -13.14 2.45 -2.13
C MET A 110 -11.87 3.09 -2.72
N ARG A 111 -11.61 4.36 -2.46
CA ARG A 111 -10.36 5.02 -2.88
C ARG A 111 -9.14 4.39 -2.23
N GLN A 112 -9.20 4.07 -0.93
CA GLN A 112 -8.11 3.38 -0.24
C GLN A 112 -7.84 1.99 -0.83
N ARG A 113 -8.89 1.21 -1.13
CA ARG A 113 -8.73 -0.07 -1.83
C ARG A 113 -8.11 0.11 -3.22
N ALA A 114 -8.52 1.11 -3.99
CA ALA A 114 -7.91 1.39 -5.30
C ALA A 114 -6.42 1.78 -5.19
N ALA A 115 -6.04 2.57 -4.18
CA ALA A 115 -4.65 2.91 -3.91
C ALA A 115 -3.82 1.68 -3.52
N LEU A 116 -4.40 0.76 -2.73
CA LEU A 116 -3.75 -0.51 -2.39
C LEU A 116 -3.56 -1.39 -3.64
N ILE A 117 -4.59 -1.55 -4.48
CA ILE A 117 -4.48 -2.31 -5.73
C ILE A 117 -3.40 -1.72 -6.64
N ARG A 118 -3.33 -0.38 -6.77
CA ARG A 118 -2.28 0.31 -7.53
C ARG A 118 -0.87 -0.05 -7.04
N THR A 119 -0.73 -0.31 -5.75
CA THR A 119 0.54 -0.73 -5.16
C THR A 119 0.80 -2.23 -5.38
N LEU A 120 -0.23 -3.07 -5.19
CA LEU A 120 -0.12 -4.53 -5.31
C LEU A 120 0.11 -5.01 -6.74
N VAL A 121 -0.45 -4.32 -7.74
CA VAL A 121 -0.31 -4.71 -9.16
C VAL A 121 1.14 -4.69 -9.64
N LEU A 122 2.01 -3.97 -8.93
CA LEU A 122 3.45 -3.92 -9.20
C LEU A 122 4.21 -5.12 -8.61
N GLU A 123 3.51 -6.00 -7.89
CA GLU A 123 4.06 -7.20 -7.26
C GLU A 123 5.30 -6.95 -6.37
N PRO A 124 5.26 -5.95 -5.46
CA PRO A 124 6.41 -5.63 -4.63
C PRO A 124 6.82 -6.79 -3.72
N GLU A 125 8.09 -6.81 -3.31
CA GLU A 125 8.63 -7.76 -2.32
C GLU A 125 8.28 -7.33 -0.87
N LEU A 126 8.05 -6.03 -0.64
CA LEU A 126 7.70 -5.43 0.65
C LEU A 126 6.63 -4.36 0.45
N LEU A 127 5.62 -4.35 1.33
CA LEU A 127 4.59 -3.32 1.37
C LEU A 127 4.84 -2.38 2.55
N LEU A 128 4.80 -1.08 2.28
CA LEU A 128 4.84 -0.01 3.28
C LEU A 128 3.51 0.73 3.26
N LEU A 129 2.89 0.89 4.44
CA LEU A 129 1.58 1.51 4.62
C LEU A 129 1.72 2.63 5.64
N ASP A 130 1.63 3.88 5.20
CA ASP A 130 1.77 5.06 6.06
C ASP A 130 0.40 5.62 6.41
N GLU A 131 -0.08 5.32 7.61
CA GLU A 131 -1.38 5.77 8.13
C GLU A 131 -2.54 5.63 7.11
N PRO A 132 -2.73 4.46 6.47
CA PRO A 132 -3.60 4.33 5.30
C PRO A 132 -5.08 4.62 5.58
N PHE A 133 -5.50 4.64 6.84
CA PHE A 133 -6.90 4.82 7.22
C PHE A 133 -7.19 6.16 7.93
N SER A 134 -6.17 6.99 8.13
CA SER A 134 -6.29 8.23 8.92
C SER A 134 -7.29 9.25 8.36
N ALA A 135 -7.56 9.22 7.06
CA ALA A 135 -8.53 10.12 6.40
C ALA A 135 -9.98 9.59 6.40
N LEU A 136 -10.24 8.42 7.00
CA LEU A 136 -11.57 7.80 7.04
C LEU A 136 -12.28 8.11 8.37
N ASP A 137 -13.62 8.24 8.30
CA ASP A 137 -14.44 8.23 9.50
C ASP A 137 -14.34 6.89 10.26
N TYR A 138 -14.67 6.88 11.53
CA TYR A 138 -14.47 5.72 12.41
C TYR A 138 -15.13 4.44 11.90
N GLN A 139 -16.40 4.51 11.45
CA GLN A 139 -17.14 3.32 11.01
C GLN A 139 -16.58 2.75 9.70
N THR A 140 -16.28 3.62 8.75
CA THR A 140 -15.64 3.24 7.47
C THR A 140 -14.24 2.66 7.72
N ARG A 141 -13.50 3.24 8.65
CA ARG A 141 -12.15 2.79 9.03
C ARG A 141 -12.16 1.33 9.51
N LEU A 142 -13.05 0.97 10.45
CA LEU A 142 -13.15 -0.41 10.94
C LEU A 142 -13.38 -1.43 9.82
N ASN A 143 -14.33 -1.15 8.93
CA ASN A 143 -14.65 -2.04 7.83
C ASN A 143 -13.50 -2.16 6.83
N VAL A 144 -12.88 -1.03 6.48
CA VAL A 144 -11.79 -1.00 5.49
C VAL A 144 -10.50 -1.60 6.04
N SER A 145 -10.17 -1.41 7.33
CA SER A 145 -8.99 -2.01 7.94
C SER A 145 -9.09 -3.53 7.97
N ASP A 146 -10.25 -4.08 8.30
CA ASP A 146 -10.51 -5.54 8.26
C ASP A 146 -10.36 -6.10 6.85
N ASP A 147 -10.95 -5.44 5.85
CA ASP A 147 -10.86 -5.85 4.45
C ASP A 147 -9.40 -5.82 3.96
N ILE A 148 -8.70 -4.72 4.21
CA ILE A 148 -7.29 -4.55 3.82
C ILE A 148 -6.40 -5.54 4.58
N GLY A 149 -6.66 -5.79 5.86
CA GLY A 149 -5.93 -6.79 6.64
C GLY A 149 -6.02 -8.20 6.03
N LYS A 150 -7.23 -8.62 5.63
CA LYS A 150 -7.45 -9.90 4.92
C LYS A 150 -6.70 -9.95 3.58
N ILE A 151 -6.74 -8.86 2.84
CA ILE A 151 -6.04 -8.70 1.57
C ILE A 151 -4.52 -8.89 1.74
N LEU A 152 -3.94 -8.19 2.70
CA LEU A 152 -2.51 -8.24 2.96
C LEU A 152 -2.07 -9.64 3.43
N LYS A 153 -2.80 -10.25 4.34
CA LYS A 153 -2.54 -11.63 4.79
C LYS A 153 -2.64 -12.64 3.64
N SER A 154 -3.65 -12.52 2.77
CA SER A 154 -3.81 -13.42 1.62
C SER A 154 -2.72 -13.24 0.56
N SER A 155 -2.11 -12.06 0.46
CA SER A 155 -1.01 -11.80 -0.47
C SER A 155 0.29 -12.52 -0.11
N GLY A 156 0.45 -12.95 1.16
CA GLY A 156 1.66 -13.58 1.68
C GLY A 156 2.91 -12.70 1.65
N LYS A 157 2.75 -11.40 1.35
CA LYS A 157 3.86 -10.44 1.26
C LYS A 157 4.15 -9.83 2.63
N PRO A 158 5.43 -9.64 2.99
CA PRO A 158 5.76 -8.89 4.20
C PRO A 158 5.26 -7.45 4.09
N ALA A 159 4.73 -6.92 5.20
CA ALA A 159 4.19 -5.57 5.24
C ALA A 159 4.61 -4.84 6.51
N ILE A 160 4.80 -3.53 6.40
CA ILE A 160 5.00 -2.62 7.53
C ILE A 160 3.87 -1.59 7.52
N LEU A 161 3.08 -1.57 8.59
CA LEU A 161 2.05 -0.57 8.84
C LEU A 161 2.55 0.45 9.84
N VAL A 162 2.46 1.70 9.48
CA VAL A 162 2.61 2.81 10.43
C VAL A 162 1.24 3.36 10.74
N THR A 163 0.91 3.43 12.01
CA THR A 163 -0.35 4.00 12.49
C THR A 163 -0.17 4.68 13.84
N HIS A 164 -1.10 5.55 14.22
CA HIS A 164 -1.24 6.07 15.58
C HIS A 164 -2.39 5.38 16.34
N ASP A 165 -3.13 4.48 15.67
CA ASP A 165 -4.24 3.72 16.25
C ASP A 165 -3.78 2.33 16.68
N ILE A 166 -3.80 2.10 18.01
CA ILE A 166 -3.39 0.83 18.62
C ILE A 166 -4.33 -0.31 18.20
N SER A 167 -5.62 -0.02 18.03
CA SER A 167 -6.61 -1.03 17.62
C SER A 167 -6.33 -1.56 16.22
N GLU A 168 -5.98 -0.67 15.28
CA GLU A 168 -5.53 -1.06 13.93
C GLU A 168 -4.28 -1.95 14.00
N ALA A 169 -3.29 -1.54 14.79
CA ALA A 169 -2.04 -2.28 14.92
C ALA A 169 -2.29 -3.72 15.42
N ILE A 170 -3.08 -3.88 16.49
CA ILE A 170 -3.36 -5.18 17.11
C ILE A 170 -4.22 -6.06 16.19
N SER A 171 -5.21 -5.49 15.48
CA SER A 171 -6.11 -6.29 14.63
C SER A 171 -5.45 -6.80 13.35
N MET A 172 -4.48 -6.08 12.82
CA MET A 172 -3.91 -6.36 11.50
C MET A 172 -2.55 -7.05 11.56
N ALA A 173 -1.68 -6.66 12.50
CA ALA A 173 -0.28 -7.07 12.50
C ALA A 173 -0.04 -8.36 13.29
N ASP A 174 0.99 -9.09 12.89
CA ASP A 174 1.50 -10.25 13.63
C ASP A 174 2.37 -9.80 14.81
N ARG A 175 2.95 -8.60 14.70
CA ARG A 175 3.81 -7.98 15.73
C ARG A 175 3.66 -6.46 15.72
N VAL A 176 3.66 -5.88 16.92
CA VAL A 176 3.61 -4.42 17.16
C VAL A 176 4.86 -3.99 17.90
#